data_7621b8b37b59685305ec467021cd81d3
#
_entry.id   7621b8b37b59685305ec467021cd81d3
#
_cell.length_a   1.000
_cell.length_b   1.000
_cell.length_c   1.000
_cell.angle_alpha   90.00
_cell.angle_beta   90.00
_cell.angle_gamma   90.00
#
_symmetry.space_group_name_H-M   'P 1'
#
loop_
_entity.id
_entity.type
_entity.pdbx_description
1 polymer ?
#
loop_
_entity_poly.entity_id
_entity_poly.type
_entity_poly.pdbx_seq_one_letter_code
_entity_poly.pdbx_strand_id
1 'polypeptide(L)'
;MDIFADYRAKLRTPEEAVRAVKSGDWVDYTTNVCFPALLDAALAKRRDELRDVKIRGNLIFSPLQTVECDPSREHFLYNSWHCSAYERTLCDRGLCNYIPMIFRNITAYYRHFLTVNVAMMCVPPMDKHGYFNLSCAAGVARGILEKADVVILEVNEHLPRILGGFDESVHISEVNFVVEGTHPPLPQFPVPKPTKEDLKIAELIVPQIPSGATLQLGIGGMPNVVGSLLAQSDLKDLGMHTELCGDAYYELHRAGKLTGARCAIHRNKGMLGIVFGSQALYDWVDENPGIAAAPLEYVNAPETIARIDDMISINSCIAADLYGQVCAESAGLRHISGTGGQLDYLTGAAMSRGGKAFICMTSSYMDKSGIRHSRILPHFGGDIITDPRSQAYFIVTENGAVNLAGRSTWERAELLISIAHPDFQEELIFAAQDQKIWRRSNR
;
A
#
# COMPACT_ATOMS: atom_id res chain seq x y z
N MET A 1 20.33 -29.34 -15.45
CA MET A 1 19.11 -29.03 -16.23
C MET A 1 19.45 -27.86 -17.15
N ASP A 2 19.15 -27.94 -18.43
CA ASP A 2 19.34 -26.79 -19.33
C ASP A 2 18.15 -25.81 -19.13
N ILE A 3 18.35 -24.78 -18.31
CA ILE A 3 17.35 -23.80 -17.93
C ILE A 3 16.79 -23.04 -19.14
N PHE A 4 17.60 -22.82 -20.18
CA PHE A 4 17.12 -22.16 -21.40
C PHE A 4 16.31 -23.11 -22.30
N ALA A 5 16.60 -24.42 -22.27
CA ALA A 5 15.72 -25.40 -22.91
C ALA A 5 14.38 -25.50 -22.18
N ASP A 6 14.37 -25.49 -20.85
CA ASP A 6 13.14 -25.47 -20.05
C ASP A 6 12.32 -24.20 -20.30
N TYR A 7 12.95 -23.03 -20.36
CA TYR A 7 12.32 -21.78 -20.73
C TYR A 7 11.61 -21.88 -22.09
N ARG A 8 12.33 -22.32 -23.12
CA ARG A 8 11.76 -22.48 -24.48
C ARG A 8 10.59 -23.47 -24.50
N ALA A 9 10.68 -24.54 -23.74
CA ALA A 9 9.61 -25.53 -23.63
C ALA A 9 8.32 -24.99 -22.98
N LYS A 10 8.46 -23.96 -22.11
CA LYS A 10 7.33 -23.29 -21.39
C LYS A 10 6.80 -22.06 -22.09
N LEU A 11 7.42 -21.59 -23.16
CA LEU A 11 6.91 -20.47 -23.94
C LEU A 11 5.56 -20.79 -24.57
N ARG A 12 4.62 -19.86 -24.43
CA ARG A 12 3.25 -19.92 -24.99
C ARG A 12 2.84 -18.54 -25.49
N THR A 13 1.90 -18.51 -26.41
CA THR A 13 1.14 -17.29 -26.67
C THR A 13 0.22 -16.98 -25.49
N PRO A 14 -0.22 -15.72 -25.31
CA PRO A 14 -1.20 -15.39 -24.27
C PRO A 14 -2.46 -16.27 -24.34
N GLU A 15 -2.99 -16.49 -25.54
CA GLU A 15 -4.18 -17.31 -25.79
C GLU A 15 -3.98 -18.79 -25.43
N GLU A 16 -2.79 -19.33 -25.65
CA GLU A 16 -2.47 -20.71 -25.25
C GLU A 16 -2.32 -20.83 -23.72
N ALA A 17 -1.62 -19.88 -23.10
CA ALA A 17 -1.37 -19.92 -21.64
C ALA A 17 -2.66 -19.82 -20.84
N VAL A 18 -3.59 -18.91 -21.20
CA VAL A 18 -4.86 -18.75 -20.49
C VAL A 18 -5.83 -19.91 -20.66
N ARG A 19 -5.56 -20.90 -21.53
CA ARG A 19 -6.35 -22.15 -21.59
C ARG A 19 -6.29 -22.97 -20.31
N ALA A 20 -5.29 -22.72 -19.47
CA ALA A 20 -5.20 -23.34 -18.14
C ALA A 20 -6.36 -22.96 -17.22
N VAL A 21 -6.95 -21.76 -17.42
CA VAL A 21 -8.10 -21.30 -16.62
C VAL A 21 -9.37 -22.05 -16.99
N LYS A 22 -10.09 -22.52 -15.99
CA LYS A 22 -11.36 -23.25 -16.09
C LYS A 22 -12.47 -22.47 -15.40
N SER A 23 -13.72 -22.78 -15.74
CA SER A 23 -14.88 -22.27 -15.03
C SER A 23 -14.81 -22.65 -13.54
N GLY A 24 -15.11 -21.69 -12.68
CA GLY A 24 -15.05 -21.85 -11.23
C GLY A 24 -13.69 -21.54 -10.59
N ASP A 25 -12.61 -21.36 -11.37
CA ASP A 25 -11.27 -21.11 -10.85
C ASP A 25 -11.15 -19.77 -10.12
N TRP A 26 -10.17 -19.71 -9.21
CA TRP A 26 -9.61 -18.49 -8.66
C TRP A 26 -8.30 -18.15 -9.38
N VAL A 27 -8.26 -16.96 -9.97
CA VAL A 27 -7.11 -16.41 -10.68
C VAL A 27 -6.57 -15.22 -9.89
N ASP A 28 -5.25 -15.17 -9.64
CA ASP A 28 -4.59 -14.06 -8.96
C ASP A 28 -3.66 -13.29 -9.88
N TYR A 29 -3.81 -11.95 -9.91
CA TYR A 29 -3.04 -11.03 -10.76
C TYR A 29 -1.93 -10.29 -10.00
N THR A 30 -1.66 -10.64 -8.75
CA THR A 30 -0.72 -9.91 -7.89
C THR A 30 -1.07 -8.42 -7.73
N THR A 31 -0.14 -7.50 -7.97
CA THR A 31 -0.33 -6.08 -7.62
C THR A 31 0.33 -5.12 -8.61
N ASN A 32 -0.15 -3.91 -8.67
CA ASN A 32 0.40 -2.68 -9.29
C ASN A 32 0.92 -2.85 -10.73
N VAL A 33 2.14 -2.39 -11.00
CA VAL A 33 2.78 -2.43 -12.34
C VAL A 33 3.17 -3.84 -12.78
N CYS A 34 3.06 -4.85 -11.88
CA CYS A 34 3.23 -6.26 -12.21
C CYS A 34 1.91 -6.91 -12.70
N PHE A 35 0.89 -6.13 -12.98
CA PHE A 35 -0.37 -6.59 -13.57
C PHE A 35 -0.14 -7.21 -14.96
N PRO A 36 -0.62 -8.46 -15.23
CA PRO A 36 -0.37 -9.18 -16.46
C PRO A 36 -1.38 -8.78 -17.56
N ALA A 37 -1.16 -7.65 -18.19
CA ALA A 37 -2.14 -7.02 -19.08
C ALA A 37 -2.47 -7.84 -20.34
N LEU A 38 -1.50 -8.55 -20.93
CA LEU A 38 -1.74 -9.41 -22.09
C LEU A 38 -2.53 -10.66 -21.71
N LEU A 39 -2.22 -11.24 -20.56
CA LEU A 39 -2.93 -12.43 -20.04
C LEU A 39 -4.38 -12.06 -19.65
N ASP A 40 -4.61 -10.90 -19.04
CA ASP A 40 -5.97 -10.41 -18.75
C ASP A 40 -6.77 -10.21 -20.05
N ALA A 41 -6.18 -9.57 -21.05
CA ALA A 41 -6.82 -9.36 -22.35
C ALA A 41 -7.11 -10.68 -23.08
N ALA A 42 -6.20 -11.66 -23.01
CA ALA A 42 -6.42 -12.99 -23.60
C ALA A 42 -7.51 -13.78 -22.82
N LEU A 43 -7.54 -13.68 -21.51
CA LEU A 43 -8.58 -14.31 -20.69
C LEU A 43 -9.96 -13.70 -20.97
N ALA A 44 -10.05 -12.40 -21.14
CA ALA A 44 -11.28 -11.70 -21.50
C ALA A 44 -11.91 -12.21 -22.82
N LYS A 45 -11.10 -12.60 -23.81
CA LYS A 45 -11.57 -13.20 -25.07
C LYS A 45 -12.27 -14.55 -24.87
N ARG A 46 -12.01 -15.23 -23.75
CA ARG A 46 -12.63 -16.51 -23.40
C ARG A 46 -13.95 -16.37 -22.59
N ARG A 47 -14.48 -15.14 -22.52
CA ARG A 47 -15.70 -14.84 -21.75
C ARG A 47 -16.81 -15.87 -22.02
N ASP A 48 -17.14 -16.14 -23.28
CA ASP A 48 -18.29 -17.01 -23.64
C ASP A 48 -18.03 -18.51 -23.36
N GLU A 49 -16.76 -18.88 -23.13
CA GLU A 49 -16.35 -20.25 -22.78
C GLU A 49 -16.36 -20.52 -21.27
N LEU A 50 -16.18 -19.47 -20.46
CA LEU A 50 -15.94 -19.57 -19.03
C LEU A 50 -17.15 -19.08 -18.22
N ARG A 51 -17.30 -19.61 -17.00
CA ARG A 51 -18.33 -19.20 -16.02
C ARG A 51 -17.72 -19.15 -14.64
N ASP A 52 -18.16 -18.17 -13.83
CA ASP A 52 -17.84 -18.08 -12.40
C ASP A 52 -16.34 -18.08 -12.10
N VAL A 53 -15.50 -17.46 -12.96
CA VAL A 53 -14.07 -17.28 -12.68
C VAL A 53 -13.89 -16.08 -11.75
N LYS A 54 -13.30 -16.33 -10.58
CA LYS A 54 -13.03 -15.30 -9.57
C LYS A 54 -11.61 -14.80 -9.77
N ILE A 55 -11.47 -13.49 -9.91
CA ILE A 55 -10.18 -12.82 -10.11
C ILE A 55 -9.86 -12.01 -8.88
N ARG A 56 -8.63 -12.12 -8.36
CA ARG A 56 -8.10 -11.26 -7.30
C ARG A 56 -6.94 -10.43 -7.82
N GLY A 57 -6.89 -9.18 -7.35
CA GLY A 57 -5.78 -8.28 -7.57
C GLY A 57 -5.81 -7.16 -6.53
N ASN A 58 -4.90 -6.24 -6.65
CA ASN A 58 -4.92 -5.01 -5.87
C ASN A 58 -4.06 -3.94 -6.53
N LEU A 59 -4.36 -2.68 -6.24
CA LEU A 59 -3.66 -1.53 -6.80
C LEU A 59 -3.48 -1.63 -8.32
N ILE A 60 -4.48 -2.15 -9.02
CA ILE A 60 -4.47 -2.22 -10.48
C ILE A 60 -4.81 -0.83 -11.03
N PHE A 61 -3.93 -0.31 -11.87
CA PHE A 61 -4.04 1.06 -12.40
C PHE A 61 -4.56 1.12 -13.83
N SER A 62 -4.58 -0.02 -14.52
CA SER A 62 -5.05 -0.15 -15.91
C SER A 62 -6.42 -0.81 -15.96
N PRO A 63 -7.25 -0.54 -17.00
CA PRO A 63 -8.52 -1.23 -17.16
C PRO A 63 -8.36 -2.75 -17.23
N LEU A 64 -9.13 -3.46 -16.42
CA LEU A 64 -9.24 -4.91 -16.43
C LEU A 64 -10.18 -5.33 -17.56
N GLN A 65 -9.63 -5.94 -18.62
CA GLN A 65 -10.42 -6.34 -19.79
C GLN A 65 -11.45 -7.43 -19.42
N THR A 66 -11.10 -8.32 -18.49
CA THR A 66 -12.02 -9.33 -17.95
C THR A 66 -13.23 -8.71 -17.25
N VAL A 67 -13.07 -7.57 -16.56
CA VAL A 67 -14.18 -6.88 -15.89
C VAL A 67 -14.99 -6.04 -16.89
N GLU A 68 -14.32 -5.31 -17.75
CA GLU A 68 -14.99 -4.40 -18.69
C GLU A 68 -15.78 -5.16 -19.78
N CYS A 69 -15.37 -6.38 -20.13
CA CYS A 69 -16.12 -7.22 -21.09
C CYS A 69 -17.34 -7.90 -20.49
N ASP A 70 -17.47 -7.98 -19.15
CA ASP A 70 -18.54 -8.71 -18.46
C ASP A 70 -19.23 -7.89 -17.35
N PRO A 71 -19.93 -6.81 -17.69
CA PRO A 71 -20.64 -5.99 -16.70
C PRO A 71 -21.80 -6.74 -16.01
N SER A 72 -22.21 -7.88 -16.54
CA SER A 72 -23.21 -8.76 -15.90
C SER A 72 -22.64 -9.60 -14.75
N ARG A 73 -21.32 -9.77 -14.70
CA ARG A 73 -20.60 -10.59 -13.70
C ARG A 73 -20.99 -12.06 -13.72
N GLU A 74 -21.40 -12.57 -14.86
CA GLU A 74 -21.76 -13.98 -15.02
C GLU A 74 -20.55 -14.86 -15.30
N HIS A 75 -19.50 -14.28 -15.90
CA HIS A 75 -18.31 -14.99 -16.34
C HIS A 75 -17.13 -14.71 -15.41
N PHE A 76 -16.91 -13.43 -15.07
CA PHE A 76 -15.78 -12.96 -14.25
C PHE A 76 -16.24 -12.17 -13.03
N LEU A 77 -15.72 -12.52 -11.86
CA LEU A 77 -16.00 -11.84 -10.58
C LEU A 77 -14.70 -11.25 -10.03
N TYR A 78 -14.55 -9.92 -10.11
CA TYR A 78 -13.36 -9.26 -9.64
C TYR A 78 -13.43 -8.94 -8.15
N ASN A 79 -12.30 -9.15 -7.47
CA ASN A 79 -12.12 -8.90 -6.04
C ASN A 79 -10.79 -8.16 -5.82
N SER A 80 -10.83 -7.08 -5.04
CA SER A 80 -9.63 -6.32 -4.68
C SER A 80 -9.45 -6.27 -3.17
N TRP A 81 -8.23 -6.34 -2.70
CA TRP A 81 -7.91 -6.18 -1.29
C TRP A 81 -7.14 -4.87 -0.99
N HIS A 82 -6.93 -4.03 -2.00
CA HIS A 82 -6.52 -2.63 -1.86
C HIS A 82 -6.82 -1.88 -3.16
N CYS A 83 -7.80 -0.99 -3.14
CA CYS A 83 -8.30 -0.37 -4.36
C CYS A 83 -7.43 0.82 -4.82
N SER A 84 -7.01 0.79 -6.07
CA SER A 84 -6.53 1.95 -6.81
C SER A 84 -7.66 2.93 -7.13
N ALA A 85 -7.34 4.05 -7.76
CA ALA A 85 -8.36 4.97 -8.27
C ALA A 85 -9.29 4.31 -9.30
N TYR A 86 -8.77 3.44 -10.16
CA TYR A 86 -9.58 2.69 -11.12
C TYR A 86 -10.48 1.67 -10.42
N GLU A 87 -9.94 0.85 -9.53
CA GLU A 87 -10.72 -0.17 -8.79
C GLU A 87 -11.81 0.45 -7.93
N ARG A 88 -11.58 1.66 -7.40
CA ARG A 88 -12.63 2.43 -6.70
C ARG A 88 -13.84 2.70 -7.61
N THR A 89 -13.61 3.04 -8.89
CA THR A 89 -14.71 3.21 -9.85
C THR A 89 -15.43 1.90 -10.13
N LEU A 90 -14.74 0.77 -10.07
CA LEU A 90 -15.37 -0.56 -10.17
C LEU A 90 -16.23 -0.86 -8.95
N CYS A 91 -15.77 -0.52 -7.74
CA CYS A 91 -16.59 -0.63 -6.52
C CYS A 91 -17.84 0.25 -6.62
N ASP A 92 -17.72 1.50 -7.08
CA ASP A 92 -18.84 2.42 -7.27
C ASP A 92 -19.87 1.88 -8.31
N ARG A 93 -19.40 1.10 -9.29
CA ARG A 93 -20.23 0.43 -10.32
C ARG A 93 -20.76 -0.94 -9.87
N GLY A 94 -20.39 -1.44 -8.69
CA GLY A 94 -20.73 -2.78 -8.21
C GLY A 94 -20.00 -3.91 -8.95
N LEU A 95 -18.88 -3.62 -9.61
CA LEU A 95 -18.08 -4.57 -10.40
C LEU A 95 -16.85 -5.10 -9.68
N CYS A 96 -16.56 -4.59 -8.48
CA CYS A 96 -15.48 -5.07 -7.63
C CYS A 96 -16.02 -5.38 -6.23
N ASN A 97 -15.61 -6.51 -5.68
CA ASN A 97 -15.84 -6.85 -4.28
C ASN A 97 -14.56 -6.61 -3.50
N TYR A 98 -14.66 -5.98 -2.34
CA TYR A 98 -13.50 -5.74 -1.50
C TYR A 98 -13.26 -6.90 -0.53
N ILE A 99 -11.99 -7.28 -0.37
CA ILE A 99 -11.54 -8.29 0.59
C ILE A 99 -10.73 -7.57 1.69
N PRO A 100 -11.21 -7.48 2.94
CA PRO A 100 -10.43 -6.89 4.03
C PRO A 100 -9.17 -7.74 4.31
N MET A 101 -7.99 -7.17 4.06
CA MET A 101 -6.70 -7.81 4.32
C MET A 101 -5.74 -6.85 5.00
N ILE A 102 -5.21 -7.24 6.15
CA ILE A 102 -4.07 -6.57 6.74
C ILE A 102 -2.77 -7.14 6.15
N PHE A 103 -1.84 -6.29 5.77
CA PHE A 103 -0.71 -6.68 4.92
C PHE A 103 0.23 -7.70 5.54
N ARG A 104 0.53 -7.63 6.85
CA ARG A 104 1.35 -8.66 7.52
C ARG A 104 0.81 -10.08 7.40
N ASN A 105 -0.51 -10.23 7.17
CA ASN A 105 -1.17 -11.53 7.13
C ASN A 105 -1.38 -12.09 5.71
N ILE A 106 -1.04 -11.34 4.66
CA ILE A 106 -1.35 -11.73 3.27
C ILE A 106 -0.81 -13.12 2.96
N THR A 107 0.48 -13.37 3.18
CA THR A 107 1.10 -14.66 2.87
C THR A 107 0.45 -15.80 3.65
N ALA A 108 0.13 -15.59 4.94
CA ALA A 108 -0.57 -16.57 5.76
C ALA A 108 -1.99 -16.85 5.24
N TYR A 109 -2.70 -15.81 4.75
CA TYR A 109 -4.04 -16.01 4.18
C TYR A 109 -3.99 -16.85 2.91
N TYR A 110 -3.02 -16.61 2.02
CA TYR A 110 -2.81 -17.45 0.84
C TYR A 110 -2.44 -18.88 1.23
N ARG A 111 -1.51 -19.08 2.14
CA ARG A 111 -1.08 -20.43 2.57
C ARG A 111 -2.19 -21.24 3.20
N HIS A 112 -3.06 -20.64 4.00
CA HIS A 112 -3.98 -21.38 4.87
C HIS A 112 -5.46 -21.29 4.50
N PHE A 113 -5.92 -20.22 3.85
CA PHE A 113 -7.34 -19.94 3.71
C PHE A 113 -7.81 -19.71 2.27
N LEU A 114 -6.92 -19.24 1.38
CA LEU A 114 -7.31 -18.89 0.03
C LEU A 114 -6.98 -20.01 -0.96
N THR A 115 -7.81 -20.15 -1.99
CA THR A 115 -7.55 -21.00 -3.14
C THR A 115 -6.93 -20.15 -4.25
N VAL A 116 -5.90 -20.65 -4.92
CA VAL A 116 -5.31 -20.09 -6.12
C VAL A 116 -5.16 -21.22 -7.14
N ASN A 117 -6.03 -21.25 -8.14
CA ASN A 117 -5.88 -22.24 -9.21
C ASN A 117 -4.86 -21.76 -10.23
N VAL A 118 -4.90 -20.46 -10.59
CA VAL A 118 -3.95 -19.90 -11.54
C VAL A 118 -3.39 -18.57 -10.99
N ALA A 119 -2.08 -18.46 -10.91
CA ALA A 119 -1.39 -17.20 -10.65
C ALA A 119 -0.87 -16.63 -11.98
N MET A 120 -1.14 -15.37 -12.23
CA MET A 120 -0.65 -14.63 -13.40
C MET A 120 0.01 -13.35 -12.94
N MET A 121 1.24 -13.09 -13.36
CA MET A 121 1.91 -11.83 -13.05
C MET A 121 2.91 -11.43 -14.13
N CYS A 122 3.19 -10.13 -14.19
CA CYS A 122 4.24 -9.59 -15.04
C CYS A 122 5.57 -9.54 -14.26
N VAL A 123 6.66 -9.97 -14.89
CA VAL A 123 8.01 -10.09 -14.31
C VAL A 123 9.07 -9.57 -15.28
N PRO A 124 10.26 -9.16 -14.82
CA PRO A 124 11.40 -8.91 -15.71
C PRO A 124 11.92 -10.21 -16.33
N PRO A 125 12.77 -10.15 -17.37
CA PRO A 125 13.35 -11.33 -18.01
C PRO A 125 14.06 -12.27 -17.06
N MET A 126 14.02 -13.57 -17.36
CA MET A 126 14.73 -14.61 -16.62
C MET A 126 16.26 -14.35 -16.62
N ASP A 127 16.87 -14.53 -15.48
CA ASP A 127 18.31 -14.41 -15.35
C ASP A 127 19.07 -15.67 -15.84
N LYS A 128 20.39 -15.57 -15.89
CA LYS A 128 21.26 -16.68 -16.32
C LYS A 128 21.25 -17.91 -15.41
N HIS A 129 20.63 -17.81 -14.24
CA HIS A 129 20.49 -18.89 -13.28
C HIS A 129 19.08 -19.51 -13.27
N GLY A 130 18.17 -19.02 -14.12
CA GLY A 130 16.80 -19.53 -14.25
C GLY A 130 15.80 -18.88 -13.31
N TYR A 131 16.11 -17.72 -12.73
CA TYR A 131 15.19 -17.00 -11.85
C TYR A 131 14.53 -15.82 -12.54
N PHE A 132 13.23 -15.65 -12.26
CA PHE A 132 12.48 -14.42 -12.51
C PHE A 132 12.39 -13.65 -11.21
N ASN A 133 12.82 -12.40 -11.22
CA ASN A 133 12.63 -11.52 -10.07
C ASN A 133 11.17 -11.10 -9.97
N LEU A 134 10.61 -11.02 -8.76
CA LEU A 134 9.22 -10.62 -8.52
C LEU A 134 9.02 -9.10 -8.55
N SER A 135 10.09 -8.35 -8.79
CA SER A 135 10.06 -6.92 -9.10
C SER A 135 9.27 -6.10 -8.09
N CYS A 136 8.42 -5.20 -8.59
CA CYS A 136 7.59 -4.29 -7.81
C CYS A 136 6.49 -4.99 -6.98
N ALA A 137 6.32 -6.31 -7.12
CA ALA A 137 5.33 -7.11 -6.40
C ALA A 137 5.95 -8.09 -5.38
N ALA A 138 7.26 -8.03 -5.13
CA ALA A 138 7.97 -8.99 -4.27
C ALA A 138 7.30 -9.18 -2.89
N GLY A 139 6.74 -8.11 -2.33
CA GLY A 139 6.06 -8.17 -1.03
C GLY A 139 4.84 -9.07 -0.95
N VAL A 140 4.16 -9.33 -2.07
CA VAL A 140 2.89 -10.08 -2.08
C VAL A 140 2.94 -11.36 -2.91
N ALA A 141 3.83 -11.42 -3.89
CA ALA A 141 3.79 -12.45 -4.93
C ALA A 141 4.10 -13.86 -4.40
N ARG A 142 5.09 -14.03 -3.50
CA ARG A 142 5.55 -15.36 -3.07
C ARG A 142 4.42 -16.22 -2.52
N GLY A 143 3.60 -15.72 -1.61
CA GLY A 143 2.48 -16.47 -1.04
C GLY A 143 1.43 -16.89 -2.07
N ILE A 144 1.22 -16.07 -3.11
CA ILE A 144 0.33 -16.38 -4.24
C ILE A 144 0.91 -17.54 -5.06
N LEU A 145 2.21 -17.43 -5.44
CA LEU A 145 2.89 -18.42 -6.27
C LEU A 145 3.00 -19.79 -5.58
N GLU A 146 3.33 -19.82 -4.29
CA GLU A 146 3.40 -21.05 -3.49
C GLU A 146 2.05 -21.81 -3.46
N LYS A 147 0.95 -21.08 -3.52
CA LYS A 147 -0.40 -21.65 -3.42
C LYS A 147 -0.98 -22.05 -4.77
N ALA A 148 -0.46 -21.51 -5.86
CA ALA A 148 -1.02 -21.69 -7.19
C ALA A 148 -0.82 -23.13 -7.72
N ASP A 149 -1.89 -23.71 -8.30
CA ASP A 149 -1.80 -24.97 -9.04
C ASP A 149 -1.06 -24.74 -10.39
N VAL A 150 -1.26 -23.57 -11.01
CA VAL A 150 -0.63 -23.16 -12.27
C VAL A 150 -0.06 -21.75 -12.13
N VAL A 151 1.21 -21.58 -12.50
CA VAL A 151 1.91 -20.29 -12.53
C VAL A 151 2.18 -19.89 -13.97
N ILE A 152 1.71 -18.71 -14.37
CA ILE A 152 1.91 -18.12 -15.70
C ILE A 152 2.61 -16.76 -15.52
N LEU A 153 3.78 -16.59 -16.11
CA LEU A 153 4.52 -15.35 -16.08
C LEU A 153 4.47 -14.63 -17.42
N GLU A 154 4.10 -13.35 -17.39
CA GLU A 154 4.21 -12.42 -18.53
C GLU A 154 5.52 -11.63 -18.37
N VAL A 155 6.37 -11.65 -19.41
CA VAL A 155 7.68 -10.99 -19.33
C VAL A 155 7.60 -9.55 -19.84
N ASN A 156 8.14 -8.60 -19.07
CA ASN A 156 8.34 -7.21 -19.47
C ASN A 156 9.74 -6.72 -19.08
N GLU A 157 10.56 -6.37 -20.06
CA GLU A 157 11.95 -5.93 -19.87
C GLU A 157 12.08 -4.56 -19.15
N HIS A 158 11.01 -3.78 -19.06
CA HIS A 158 10.99 -2.50 -18.35
C HIS A 158 10.79 -2.64 -16.83
N LEU A 159 10.44 -3.83 -16.33
CA LEU A 159 10.31 -4.06 -14.91
C LEU A 159 11.69 -4.13 -14.23
N PRO A 160 11.92 -3.38 -13.13
CA PRO A 160 13.19 -3.40 -12.43
C PRO A 160 13.42 -4.75 -11.72
N ARG A 161 14.67 -5.14 -11.60
CA ARG A 161 15.11 -6.28 -10.79
C ARG A 161 15.46 -5.80 -9.39
N ILE A 162 14.61 -6.09 -8.42
CA ILE A 162 14.81 -5.65 -7.03
C ILE A 162 15.35 -6.83 -6.21
N LEU A 163 16.63 -6.79 -5.93
CA LEU A 163 17.40 -7.87 -5.32
C LEU A 163 17.74 -7.56 -3.86
N GLY A 164 18.43 -8.49 -3.21
CA GLY A 164 19.11 -8.28 -1.92
C GLY A 164 18.27 -8.58 -0.68
N GLY A 165 17.05 -9.09 -0.85
CA GLY A 165 16.19 -9.59 0.22
C GLY A 165 16.12 -11.11 0.25
N PHE A 166 14.92 -11.64 0.40
CA PHE A 166 14.58 -13.06 0.33
C PHE A 166 13.17 -13.21 -0.23
N ASP A 167 12.92 -14.37 -0.88
CA ASP A 167 11.64 -14.67 -1.56
C ASP A 167 11.26 -13.66 -2.66
N GLU A 168 12.23 -12.91 -3.17
CA GLU A 168 12.05 -11.88 -4.21
C GLU A 168 12.16 -12.45 -5.63
N SER A 169 12.29 -13.76 -5.76
CA SER A 169 12.47 -14.43 -7.05
C SER A 169 11.76 -15.78 -7.10
N VAL A 170 11.42 -16.26 -8.30
CA VAL A 170 10.87 -17.58 -8.57
C VAL A 170 11.71 -18.28 -9.64
N HIS A 171 12.04 -19.56 -9.42
CA HIS A 171 12.82 -20.33 -10.37
C HIS A 171 11.93 -20.90 -11.47
N ILE A 172 12.46 -21.03 -12.69
CA ILE A 172 11.73 -21.56 -13.86
C ILE A 172 11.08 -22.92 -13.62
N SER A 173 11.62 -23.74 -12.72
CA SER A 173 11.03 -25.03 -12.36
C SER A 173 9.68 -24.93 -11.66
N GLU A 174 9.38 -23.79 -11.04
CA GLU A 174 8.11 -23.49 -10.36
C GLU A 174 7.07 -22.89 -11.31
N VAL A 175 7.46 -22.55 -12.54
CA VAL A 175 6.62 -21.87 -13.54
C VAL A 175 6.08 -22.88 -14.54
N ASN A 176 4.80 -22.79 -14.89
CA ASN A 176 4.16 -23.67 -15.88
C ASN A 176 4.27 -23.09 -17.29
N PHE A 177 3.98 -21.80 -17.46
CA PHE A 177 4.01 -21.13 -18.74
C PHE A 177 4.67 -19.77 -18.65
N VAL A 178 5.39 -19.39 -19.71
CA VAL A 178 5.99 -18.08 -19.89
C VAL A 178 5.42 -17.45 -21.16
N VAL A 179 5.05 -16.18 -21.09
CA VAL A 179 4.54 -15.38 -22.20
C VAL A 179 5.46 -14.19 -22.40
N GLU A 180 6.07 -14.11 -23.56
CA GLU A 180 6.82 -12.92 -23.99
C GLU A 180 5.84 -11.84 -24.42
N GLY A 181 5.97 -10.65 -23.85
CA GLY A 181 5.08 -9.53 -24.10
C GLY A 181 5.56 -8.58 -25.18
N THR A 182 4.85 -7.48 -25.34
CA THR A 182 5.24 -6.35 -26.18
C THR A 182 6.10 -5.34 -25.44
N HIS A 183 6.44 -5.62 -24.19
CA HIS A 183 7.26 -4.82 -23.29
C HIS A 183 6.82 -3.34 -23.24
N PRO A 184 5.55 -3.04 -22.85
CA PRO A 184 5.11 -1.66 -22.73
C PRO A 184 5.88 -0.94 -21.62
N PRO A 185 6.11 0.38 -21.75
CA PRO A 185 6.69 1.16 -20.66
C PRO A 185 5.79 1.09 -19.41
N LEU A 186 6.41 1.16 -18.24
CA LEU A 186 5.66 1.08 -16.97
C LEU A 186 4.77 2.31 -16.77
N PRO A 187 3.59 2.14 -16.16
CA PRO A 187 2.78 3.25 -15.72
C PRO A 187 3.58 4.16 -14.76
N GLN A 188 3.42 5.46 -14.93
CA GLN A 188 4.05 6.46 -14.05
C GLN A 188 2.98 7.21 -13.26
N PHE A 189 3.32 7.53 -12.01
CA PHE A 189 2.41 8.18 -11.08
C PHE A 189 2.99 9.53 -10.67
N PRO A 190 2.53 10.64 -11.27
CA PRO A 190 3.03 11.95 -10.92
C PRO A 190 2.67 12.29 -9.47
N VAL A 191 3.64 12.83 -8.75
CA VAL A 191 3.44 13.33 -7.40
C VAL A 191 2.54 14.57 -7.45
N PRO A 192 1.39 14.60 -6.73
CA PRO A 192 0.53 15.76 -6.69
C PRO A 192 1.26 16.97 -6.11
N LYS A 193 0.93 18.17 -6.59
CA LYS A 193 1.45 19.40 -5.96
C LYS A 193 0.92 19.51 -4.53
N PRO A 194 1.78 19.87 -3.56
CA PRO A 194 1.37 20.02 -2.18
C PRO A 194 0.37 21.17 -2.01
N THR A 195 -0.60 20.98 -1.14
CA THR A 195 -1.48 22.04 -0.65
C THR A 195 -0.79 22.84 0.46
N LYS A 196 -1.37 23.98 0.84
CA LYS A 196 -0.87 24.76 1.99
C LYS A 196 -1.03 23.99 3.31
N GLU A 197 -2.08 23.19 3.41
CA GLU A 197 -2.38 22.35 4.56
C GLU A 197 -1.35 21.22 4.66
N ASP A 198 -0.98 20.57 3.54
CA ASP A 198 0.05 19.53 3.51
C ASP A 198 1.41 20.07 4.01
N LEU A 199 1.80 21.29 3.57
CA LEU A 199 3.03 21.93 4.04
C LEU A 199 3.02 22.17 5.54
N LYS A 200 1.92 22.70 6.10
CA LYS A 200 1.80 22.93 7.54
C LYS A 200 1.85 21.62 8.36
N ILE A 201 1.19 20.57 7.88
CA ILE A 201 1.26 19.25 8.51
C ILE A 201 2.70 18.75 8.54
N ALA A 202 3.42 18.83 7.41
CA ALA A 202 4.80 18.40 7.32
C ALA A 202 5.74 19.25 8.22
N GLU A 203 5.52 20.56 8.33
CA GLU A 203 6.25 21.46 9.25
C GLU A 203 6.06 21.06 10.73
N LEU A 204 4.93 20.46 11.11
CA LEU A 204 4.68 19.96 12.47
C LEU A 204 5.37 18.61 12.73
N ILE A 205 5.58 17.79 11.70
CA ILE A 205 6.13 16.44 11.80
C ILE A 205 7.67 16.44 11.74
N VAL A 206 8.25 17.14 10.77
CA VAL A 206 9.69 17.10 10.48
C VAL A 206 10.56 17.40 11.71
N PRO A 207 10.25 18.40 12.58
CA PRO A 207 11.03 18.64 13.80
C PRO A 207 11.00 17.49 14.83
N GLN A 208 10.09 16.53 14.69
CA GLN A 208 9.97 15.41 15.60
C GLN A 208 10.77 14.17 15.16
N ILE A 209 11.43 14.25 13.99
CA ILE A 209 12.20 13.16 13.38
C ILE A 209 13.69 13.37 13.71
N PRO A 210 14.36 12.45 14.40
CA PRO A 210 15.79 12.57 14.67
C PRO A 210 16.64 12.13 13.47
N SER A 211 17.89 12.61 13.38
CA SER A 211 18.88 12.04 12.47
C SER A 211 19.12 10.56 12.79
N GLY A 212 19.16 9.73 11.76
CA GLY A 212 19.30 8.27 11.89
C GLY A 212 17.97 7.53 12.02
N ALA A 213 16.83 8.23 12.06
CA ALA A 213 15.52 7.61 12.05
C ALA A 213 15.31 6.75 10.82
N THR A 214 14.60 5.65 10.98
CA THR A 214 14.14 4.82 9.85
C THR A 214 12.69 5.16 9.52
N LEU A 215 12.41 5.40 8.26
CA LEU A 215 11.13 5.94 7.78
C LEU A 215 10.27 4.86 7.15
N GLN A 216 8.97 4.93 7.43
CA GLN A 216 7.89 4.42 6.59
C GLN A 216 7.02 5.60 6.18
N LEU A 217 6.87 5.80 4.89
CA LEU A 217 6.04 6.83 4.29
C LEU A 217 4.91 6.16 3.51
N GLY A 218 3.66 6.50 3.84
CA GLY A 218 2.49 6.05 3.09
C GLY A 218 2.43 6.64 1.69
N ILE A 219 1.42 6.26 0.93
CA ILE A 219 1.14 6.83 -0.39
C ILE A 219 0.30 8.10 -0.28
N GLY A 220 0.43 8.97 -1.29
CA GLY A 220 -0.38 10.18 -1.42
C GLY A 220 0.41 11.49 -1.32
N GLY A 221 -0.29 12.61 -1.40
CA GLY A 221 0.32 13.94 -1.43
C GLY A 221 1.13 14.24 -0.17
N MET A 222 0.55 14.03 1.00
CA MET A 222 1.14 14.43 2.28
C MET A 222 2.45 13.69 2.62
N PRO A 223 2.57 12.34 2.52
CA PRO A 223 3.86 11.67 2.75
C PRO A 223 4.98 12.12 1.80
N ASN A 224 4.65 12.44 0.55
CA ASN A 224 5.62 12.98 -0.41
C ASN A 224 6.10 14.38 0.01
N VAL A 225 5.22 15.22 0.55
CA VAL A 225 5.60 16.56 1.07
C VAL A 225 6.56 16.43 2.25
N VAL A 226 6.28 15.50 3.18
CA VAL A 226 7.21 15.22 4.28
C VAL A 226 8.57 14.77 3.74
N GLY A 227 8.59 13.83 2.78
CA GLY A 227 9.83 13.38 2.13
C GLY A 227 10.62 14.53 1.51
N SER A 228 9.95 15.44 0.81
CA SER A 228 10.58 16.61 0.18
C SER A 228 11.16 17.60 1.21
N LEU A 229 10.44 17.87 2.31
CA LEU A 229 10.97 18.71 3.41
C LEU A 229 12.13 18.03 4.13
N LEU A 230 12.08 16.73 4.35
CA LEU A 230 13.19 15.97 4.92
C LEU A 230 14.43 16.03 4.03
N ALA A 231 14.26 15.97 2.71
CA ALA A 231 15.36 16.09 1.75
C ALA A 231 16.07 17.46 1.85
N GLN A 232 15.34 18.53 2.21
CA GLN A 232 15.86 19.88 2.39
C GLN A 232 16.36 20.17 3.82
N SER A 233 16.07 19.30 4.78
CA SER A 233 16.44 19.48 6.20
C SER A 233 17.93 19.20 6.46
N ASP A 234 18.41 19.49 7.68
CA ASP A 234 19.75 19.14 8.14
C ASP A 234 19.87 17.69 8.66
N LEU A 235 18.81 16.89 8.59
CA LEU A 235 18.81 15.50 9.02
C LEU A 235 19.77 14.65 8.20
N LYS A 236 20.35 13.63 8.85
CA LYS A 236 21.37 12.74 8.26
C LYS A 236 21.09 11.29 8.60
N ASP A 237 21.63 10.40 7.80
CA ASP A 237 21.65 8.95 8.03
C ASP A 237 20.27 8.34 8.20
N LEU A 238 19.24 8.84 7.49
CA LEU A 238 17.93 8.28 7.49
C LEU A 238 17.93 6.87 6.89
N GLY A 239 17.08 6.00 7.41
CA GLY A 239 16.84 4.65 6.89
C GLY A 239 15.49 4.53 6.20
N MET A 240 15.30 3.44 5.46
CA MET A 240 14.02 3.06 4.85
C MET A 240 13.63 1.65 5.29
N HIS A 241 12.44 1.51 5.84
CA HIS A 241 11.77 0.23 6.07
C HIS A 241 10.27 0.44 5.82
N THR A 242 9.81 0.04 4.65
CA THR A 242 8.49 0.46 4.15
C THR A 242 7.80 -0.66 3.36
N GLU A 243 6.49 -0.76 3.50
CA GLU A 243 5.70 -1.63 2.63
C GLU A 243 5.74 -1.17 1.17
N LEU A 244 5.65 0.14 0.97
CA LEU A 244 5.64 0.75 -0.35
C LEU A 244 6.75 1.79 -0.47
N CYS A 245 7.58 1.63 -1.50
CA CYS A 245 8.61 2.58 -1.88
C CYS A 245 8.08 3.47 -3.01
N GLY A 246 7.98 4.77 -2.74
CA GLY A 246 7.60 5.81 -3.69
C GLY A 246 8.70 6.85 -3.90
N ASP A 247 8.43 7.87 -4.72
CA ASP A 247 9.40 8.88 -5.16
C ASP A 247 10.05 9.67 -4.01
N ALA A 248 9.36 9.82 -2.87
CA ALA A 248 9.92 10.48 -1.69
C ALA A 248 11.26 9.88 -1.23
N TYR A 249 11.42 8.55 -1.33
CA TYR A 249 12.68 7.89 -0.98
C TYR A 249 13.77 8.12 -2.01
N TYR A 250 13.42 8.18 -3.29
CA TYR A 250 14.36 8.57 -4.34
C TYR A 250 14.86 10.00 -4.15
N GLU A 251 13.99 10.95 -3.78
CA GLU A 251 14.37 12.32 -3.46
C GLU A 251 15.33 12.38 -2.24
N LEU A 252 15.04 11.65 -1.16
CA LEU A 252 15.89 11.53 0.01
C LEU A 252 17.27 10.93 -0.34
N HIS A 253 17.30 9.92 -1.20
CA HIS A 253 18.53 9.33 -1.71
C HIS A 253 19.35 10.36 -2.49
N ARG A 254 18.75 11.08 -3.45
CA ARG A 254 19.42 12.12 -4.23
C ARG A 254 19.97 13.26 -3.38
N ALA A 255 19.28 13.60 -2.29
CA ALA A 255 19.74 14.60 -1.33
C ALA A 255 20.86 14.07 -0.37
N GLY A 256 21.28 12.80 -0.52
CA GLY A 256 22.27 12.17 0.34
C GLY A 256 21.82 11.94 1.78
N LYS A 257 20.49 11.92 2.03
CA LYS A 257 19.91 11.76 3.36
C LYS A 257 19.64 10.29 3.71
N LEU A 258 19.36 9.44 2.69
CA LEU A 258 18.97 8.05 2.85
C LEU A 258 20.19 7.13 2.76
N THR A 259 20.85 6.89 3.87
CA THR A 259 22.05 6.02 3.94
C THR A 259 21.76 4.66 4.59
N GLY A 260 20.76 4.59 5.47
CA GLY A 260 20.50 3.39 6.29
C GLY A 260 21.62 3.06 7.28
N ALA A 261 22.62 3.92 7.45
CA ALA A 261 23.82 3.62 8.22
C ALA A 261 23.55 3.34 9.72
N ARG A 262 22.43 3.83 10.24
CA ARG A 262 22.03 3.65 11.65
C ARG A 262 20.88 2.66 11.84
N CYS A 263 20.34 2.08 10.75
CA CYS A 263 19.28 1.07 10.88
C CYS A 263 19.79 -0.15 11.63
N ALA A 264 19.10 -0.56 12.68
CA ALA A 264 19.56 -1.59 13.61
C ALA A 264 19.64 -2.98 12.99
N ILE A 265 18.70 -3.34 12.10
CA ILE A 265 18.58 -4.71 11.56
C ILE A 265 18.92 -4.82 10.06
N HIS A 266 18.89 -3.71 9.32
CA HIS A 266 19.18 -3.69 7.88
C HIS A 266 20.16 -2.56 7.55
N ARG A 267 21.29 -2.56 8.23
CA ARG A 267 22.29 -1.51 8.08
C ARG A 267 22.71 -1.35 6.62
N ASN A 268 22.71 -0.10 6.15
CA ASN A 268 23.03 0.31 4.78
C ASN A 268 22.09 -0.27 3.70
N LYS A 269 20.90 -0.72 4.08
CA LYS A 269 19.88 -1.22 3.14
C LYS A 269 18.52 -0.57 3.41
N GLY A 270 17.85 -0.18 2.35
CA GLY A 270 16.43 0.16 2.38
C GLY A 270 15.60 -1.10 2.15
N MET A 271 14.79 -1.49 3.14
CA MET A 271 13.87 -2.63 3.03
C MET A 271 12.52 -2.18 2.47
N LEU A 272 12.00 -2.90 1.48
CA LEU A 272 10.71 -2.62 0.85
C LEU A 272 9.94 -3.89 0.48
N GLY A 273 8.62 -3.75 0.28
CA GLY A 273 7.75 -4.82 -0.22
C GLY A 273 7.23 -4.57 -1.62
N ILE A 274 6.78 -3.34 -1.91
CA ILE A 274 6.11 -2.94 -3.15
C ILE A 274 6.74 -1.65 -3.66
N VAL A 275 6.74 -1.45 -4.99
CA VAL A 275 7.26 -0.21 -5.61
C VAL A 275 6.29 0.28 -6.68
N PHE A 276 5.96 1.57 -6.67
CA PHE A 276 5.43 2.28 -7.84
C PHE A 276 5.63 3.79 -7.73
N GLY A 277 5.87 4.45 -8.84
CA GLY A 277 6.15 5.89 -8.91
C GLY A 277 6.58 6.34 -10.29
N SER A 278 7.63 7.17 -10.35
CA SER A 278 8.20 7.66 -11.59
C SER A 278 9.17 6.66 -12.23
N GLN A 279 9.52 6.89 -13.50
CA GLN A 279 10.58 6.12 -14.18
C GLN A 279 11.90 6.21 -13.42
N ALA A 280 12.24 7.39 -12.89
CA ALA A 280 13.48 7.59 -12.13
C ALA A 280 13.52 6.74 -10.84
N LEU A 281 12.38 6.48 -10.20
CA LEU A 281 12.27 5.55 -9.09
C LEU A 281 12.53 4.11 -9.55
N TYR A 282 11.94 3.67 -10.67
CA TYR A 282 12.18 2.32 -11.21
C TYR A 282 13.65 2.11 -11.57
N ASP A 283 14.26 3.09 -12.23
CA ASP A 283 15.69 3.05 -12.57
C ASP A 283 16.59 3.02 -11.31
N TRP A 284 16.18 3.70 -10.23
CA TRP A 284 16.94 3.73 -8.99
C TRP A 284 16.88 2.41 -8.21
N VAL A 285 15.76 1.71 -8.22
CA VAL A 285 15.63 0.44 -7.47
C VAL A 285 16.17 -0.75 -8.25
N ASP A 286 16.37 -0.59 -9.59
CA ASP A 286 16.86 -1.67 -10.45
C ASP A 286 18.31 -2.05 -10.08
N GLU A 287 18.50 -3.33 -9.77
CA GLU A 287 19.79 -3.93 -9.36
C GLU A 287 20.59 -3.11 -8.32
N ASN A 288 19.88 -2.30 -7.49
CA ASN A 288 20.51 -1.42 -6.51
C ASN A 288 20.92 -2.21 -5.25
N PRO A 289 22.23 -2.33 -4.95
CA PRO A 289 22.69 -3.07 -3.77
C PRO A 289 22.32 -2.41 -2.44
N GLY A 290 21.91 -1.14 -2.44
CA GLY A 290 21.41 -0.42 -1.26
C GLY A 290 19.94 -0.71 -0.94
N ILE A 291 19.24 -1.48 -1.78
CA ILE A 291 17.83 -1.86 -1.65
C ILE A 291 17.70 -3.35 -1.36
N ALA A 292 16.66 -3.75 -0.67
CA ALA A 292 16.31 -5.15 -0.42
C ALA A 292 14.77 -5.31 -0.44
N ALA A 293 14.28 -6.20 -1.31
CA ALA A 293 12.87 -6.57 -1.34
C ALA A 293 12.60 -7.81 -0.48
N ALA A 294 11.47 -7.83 0.23
CA ALA A 294 11.06 -8.97 1.04
C ALA A 294 9.52 -9.06 1.12
N PRO A 295 8.97 -10.25 1.47
CA PRO A 295 7.54 -10.42 1.68
C PRO A 295 6.97 -9.48 2.77
N LEU A 296 5.74 -9.03 2.59
CA LEU A 296 5.07 -8.15 3.55
C LEU A 296 4.86 -8.80 4.92
N GLU A 297 4.79 -10.13 4.99
CA GLU A 297 4.78 -10.84 6.28
C GLU A 297 6.03 -10.58 7.13
N TYR A 298 7.14 -10.14 6.52
CA TYR A 298 8.35 -9.69 7.20
C TYR A 298 8.42 -8.18 7.32
N VAL A 299 8.21 -7.47 6.22
CA VAL A 299 8.34 -5.99 6.15
C VAL A 299 7.33 -5.31 7.05
N ASN A 300 6.10 -5.84 7.10
CA ASN A 300 4.98 -5.32 7.88
C ASN A 300 4.83 -5.98 9.26
N ALA A 301 5.66 -6.98 9.61
CA ALA A 301 5.57 -7.60 10.92
C ALA A 301 5.86 -6.58 12.04
N PRO A 302 4.94 -6.33 12.98
CA PRO A 302 5.19 -5.42 14.11
C PRO A 302 6.45 -5.79 14.90
N GLU A 303 6.75 -7.09 14.99
CA GLU A 303 7.95 -7.63 15.66
C GLU A 303 9.24 -7.24 14.92
N THR A 304 9.21 -7.19 13.59
CA THR A 304 10.34 -6.73 12.78
C THR A 304 10.50 -5.22 12.91
N ILE A 305 9.42 -4.47 12.78
CA ILE A 305 9.38 -3.00 12.88
C ILE A 305 9.86 -2.54 14.26
N ALA A 306 9.42 -3.21 15.33
CA ALA A 306 9.79 -2.91 16.71
C ALA A 306 11.30 -3.03 17.02
N ARG A 307 12.05 -3.80 16.21
CA ARG A 307 13.51 -3.97 16.34
C ARG A 307 14.31 -2.82 15.73
N ILE A 308 13.64 -1.90 15.05
CA ILE A 308 14.23 -0.72 14.42
C ILE A 308 14.07 0.46 15.38
N ASP A 309 15.15 0.96 15.95
CA ASP A 309 15.12 2.16 16.78
C ASP A 309 14.71 3.39 15.95
N ASP A 310 14.03 4.34 16.61
CA ASP A 310 13.53 5.58 15.99
C ASP A 310 12.74 5.29 14.69
N MET A 311 11.89 4.27 14.71
CA MET A 311 11.00 3.98 13.59
C MET A 311 9.92 5.05 13.48
N ILE A 312 9.91 5.80 12.41
CA ILE A 312 8.95 6.87 12.13
C ILE A 312 8.01 6.45 11.00
N SER A 313 6.76 6.24 11.36
CA SER A 313 5.69 5.90 10.41
C SER A 313 4.81 7.12 10.15
N ILE A 314 4.53 7.43 8.89
CA ILE A 314 3.74 8.58 8.46
C ILE A 314 2.73 8.13 7.43
N ASN A 315 1.44 8.14 7.81
CA ASN A 315 0.35 7.70 6.98
C ASN A 315 -0.78 8.73 6.97
N SER A 316 -1.67 8.63 5.99
CA SER A 316 -2.83 9.49 5.86
C SER A 316 -4.10 8.74 6.24
N CYS A 317 -5.12 9.49 6.71
CA CYS A 317 -6.47 8.95 6.90
C CYS A 317 -7.53 9.86 6.25
N ILE A 318 -8.74 9.35 6.18
CA ILE A 318 -9.91 10.07 5.66
C ILE A 318 -10.58 10.87 6.78
N ALA A 319 -10.72 10.27 7.96
CA ALA A 319 -11.34 10.89 9.12
C ALA A 319 -10.87 10.24 10.43
N ALA A 320 -11.06 10.95 11.55
CA ALA A 320 -10.95 10.41 12.90
C ALA A 320 -12.14 10.88 13.75
N ASP A 321 -12.53 10.13 14.77
CA ASP A 321 -13.58 10.54 15.70
C ASP A 321 -13.03 10.99 17.06
N LEU A 322 -13.88 11.59 17.90
CA LEU A 322 -13.48 12.11 19.22
C LEU A 322 -13.00 11.01 20.19
N TYR A 323 -13.24 9.75 19.88
CA TYR A 323 -12.71 8.62 20.66
C TYR A 323 -11.31 8.20 20.20
N GLY A 324 -10.86 8.72 19.05
CA GLY A 324 -9.57 8.40 18.44
C GLY A 324 -9.61 7.13 17.57
N GLN A 325 -10.77 6.72 17.07
CA GLN A 325 -10.89 5.77 15.98
C GLN A 325 -10.50 6.44 14.68
N VAL A 326 -9.89 5.68 13.75
CA VAL A 326 -9.41 6.20 12.47
C VAL A 326 -10.03 5.42 11.32
N CYS A 327 -10.55 6.15 10.33
CA CYS A 327 -10.98 5.63 9.05
C CYS A 327 -10.00 6.06 7.95
N ALA A 328 -9.36 5.11 7.26
CA ALA A 328 -8.45 5.37 6.16
C ALA A 328 -8.88 4.68 4.84
N GLU A 329 -9.91 3.84 4.86
CA GLU A 329 -10.30 3.00 3.74
C GLU A 329 -11.70 3.25 3.17
N SER A 330 -12.54 4.05 3.85
CA SER A 330 -13.89 4.36 3.38
C SER A 330 -14.30 5.81 3.63
N ALA A 331 -15.33 6.27 2.93
CA ALA A 331 -16.06 7.50 3.23
C ALA A 331 -17.53 7.11 3.40
N GLY A 332 -18.00 7.02 4.64
CA GLY A 332 -19.19 6.27 4.96
C GLY A 332 -18.98 4.80 4.56
N LEU A 333 -19.96 4.26 3.82
CA LEU A 333 -19.86 2.88 3.28
C LEU A 333 -19.20 2.81 1.90
N ARG A 334 -18.87 3.96 1.29
CA ARG A 334 -18.18 4.00 -0.01
C ARG A 334 -16.72 3.61 0.17
N HIS A 335 -16.30 2.57 -0.52
CA HIS A 335 -14.94 2.09 -0.46
C HIS A 335 -13.97 3.02 -1.18
N ILE A 336 -12.81 3.33 -0.57
CA ILE A 336 -11.83 4.29 -1.09
C ILE A 336 -10.47 3.62 -1.39
N SER A 337 -9.96 2.81 -0.47
CA SER A 337 -8.64 2.19 -0.61
C SER A 337 -8.62 0.76 -0.07
N GLY A 338 -7.98 0.51 1.02
CA GLY A 338 -7.92 -0.79 1.69
C GLY A 338 -7.26 -0.69 3.05
N THR A 339 -7.32 -1.76 3.83
CA THR A 339 -6.70 -1.85 5.15
C THR A 339 -5.20 -1.57 5.07
N GLY A 340 -4.51 -2.17 4.08
CA GLY A 340 -3.06 -1.98 3.93
C GLY A 340 -2.26 -2.42 5.16
N GLY A 341 -1.11 -1.78 5.35
CA GLY A 341 -0.23 -1.98 6.50
C GLY A 341 -0.24 -0.85 7.53
N GLN A 342 -1.20 0.09 7.46
CA GLN A 342 -1.21 1.23 8.38
C GLN A 342 -1.20 0.79 9.85
N LEU A 343 -2.07 -0.14 10.23
CA LEU A 343 -2.12 -0.70 11.58
C LEU A 343 -0.85 -1.49 11.95
N ASP A 344 -0.18 -2.11 10.97
CA ASP A 344 1.07 -2.82 11.19
C ASP A 344 2.16 -1.86 11.69
N TYR A 345 2.32 -0.74 10.97
CA TYR A 345 3.29 0.30 11.32
C TYR A 345 2.90 1.11 12.54
N LEU A 346 1.60 1.36 12.78
CA LEU A 346 1.14 1.94 14.05
C LEU A 346 1.57 1.08 15.24
N THR A 347 1.36 -0.23 15.14
CA THR A 347 1.73 -1.17 16.19
C THR A 347 3.24 -1.28 16.35
N GLY A 348 3.97 -1.52 15.27
CA GLY A 348 5.41 -1.72 15.31
C GLY A 348 6.19 -0.48 15.72
N ALA A 349 5.85 0.70 15.21
CA ALA A 349 6.50 1.95 15.60
C ALA A 349 6.23 2.32 17.07
N ALA A 350 5.04 1.99 17.61
CA ALA A 350 4.77 2.18 19.02
C ALA A 350 5.60 1.27 19.94
N MET A 351 6.00 0.10 19.46
CA MET A 351 6.88 -0.83 20.17
C MET A 351 8.36 -0.51 19.97
N SER A 352 8.72 0.27 18.95
CA SER A 352 10.09 0.70 18.66
C SER A 352 10.60 1.68 19.71
N ARG A 353 11.86 1.55 20.11
CA ARG A 353 12.50 2.51 21.00
C ARG A 353 12.67 3.86 20.28
N GLY A 354 12.03 4.92 20.77
CA GLY A 354 12.00 6.25 20.14
C GLY A 354 11.06 6.34 18.96
N GLY A 355 10.36 5.25 18.62
CA GLY A 355 9.44 5.20 17.49
C GLY A 355 8.21 6.08 17.66
N LYS A 356 7.69 6.57 16.52
CA LYS A 356 6.47 7.38 16.43
C LYS A 356 5.67 7.01 15.21
N ALA A 357 4.35 6.97 15.35
CA ALA A 357 3.43 6.76 14.25
C ALA A 357 2.48 7.94 14.11
N PHE A 358 2.55 8.65 13.00
CA PHE A 358 1.73 9.81 12.68
C PHE A 358 0.63 9.43 11.71
N ILE A 359 -0.60 9.76 12.06
CA ILE A 359 -1.77 9.72 11.17
C ILE A 359 -2.12 11.16 10.81
N CYS A 360 -2.11 11.47 9.53
CA CYS A 360 -2.21 12.81 9.01
C CYS A 360 -3.48 12.99 8.16
N MET A 361 -4.13 14.14 8.31
CA MET A 361 -5.25 14.54 7.48
C MET A 361 -5.41 16.05 7.52
N THR A 362 -5.99 16.65 6.47
CA THR A 362 -6.50 18.02 6.58
C THR A 362 -7.68 18.03 7.55
N SER A 363 -7.84 19.09 8.36
CA SER A 363 -8.92 19.14 9.37
C SER A 363 -10.33 19.19 8.74
N SER A 364 -10.42 19.56 7.46
CA SER A 364 -11.68 19.67 6.72
C SER A 364 -11.49 19.41 5.22
N TYR A 365 -12.59 19.25 4.49
CA TYR A 365 -12.60 19.20 3.03
C TYR A 365 -13.83 19.94 2.49
N MET A 366 -13.74 20.36 1.22
CA MET A 366 -14.88 20.92 0.48
C MET A 366 -15.50 19.82 -0.38
N ASP A 367 -16.79 19.66 -0.34
CA ASP A 367 -17.50 18.77 -1.26
C ASP A 367 -17.71 19.44 -2.64
N LYS A 368 -18.28 18.68 -3.57
CA LYS A 368 -18.57 19.17 -4.94
C LYS A 368 -19.55 20.33 -5.00
N SER A 369 -20.35 20.53 -3.95
CA SER A 369 -21.33 21.60 -3.80
C SER A 369 -20.73 22.86 -3.16
N GLY A 370 -19.46 22.81 -2.77
CA GLY A 370 -18.77 23.90 -2.08
C GLY A 370 -19.08 23.98 -0.57
N ILE A 371 -19.64 22.92 0.01
CA ILE A 371 -19.89 22.83 1.45
C ILE A 371 -18.65 22.25 2.14
N ARG A 372 -18.23 22.90 3.24
CA ARG A 372 -17.12 22.43 4.08
C ARG A 372 -17.60 21.38 5.07
N HIS A 373 -16.84 20.31 5.20
CA HIS A 373 -17.09 19.23 6.13
C HIS A 373 -15.86 19.00 7.03
N SER A 374 -16.08 18.69 8.30
CA SER A 374 -15.03 18.28 9.23
C SER A 374 -14.54 16.87 8.92
N ARG A 375 -13.23 16.63 9.10
CA ARG A 375 -12.65 15.27 9.10
C ARG A 375 -12.47 14.73 10.53
N ILE A 376 -12.61 15.59 11.54
CA ILE A 376 -12.76 15.15 12.93
C ILE A 376 -14.25 15.09 13.22
N LEU A 377 -14.76 13.90 13.54
CA LEU A 377 -16.17 13.61 13.68
C LEU A 377 -16.55 13.40 15.16
N PRO A 378 -17.78 13.69 15.57
CA PRO A 378 -18.25 13.35 16.91
C PRO A 378 -18.08 11.87 17.25
N HIS A 379 -18.50 11.00 16.34
CA HIS A 379 -18.32 9.55 16.31
C HIS A 379 -18.54 9.06 14.88
N PHE A 380 -18.03 7.90 14.53
CA PHE A 380 -18.35 7.27 13.26
C PHE A 380 -19.80 6.74 13.25
N GLY A 381 -20.55 7.04 12.21
CA GLY A 381 -21.95 6.68 12.04
C GLY A 381 -22.20 5.56 11.01
N GLY A 382 -21.16 4.80 10.65
CA GLY A 382 -21.22 3.77 9.63
C GLY A 382 -19.97 3.68 8.76
N ASP A 383 -18.95 4.49 9.06
CA ASP A 383 -17.65 4.41 8.43
C ASP A 383 -16.92 3.13 8.87
N ILE A 384 -16.07 2.61 8.00
CA ILE A 384 -15.23 1.45 8.31
C ILE A 384 -14.05 1.91 9.14
N ILE A 385 -13.84 1.29 10.30
CA ILE A 385 -12.72 1.59 11.19
C ILE A 385 -11.48 0.82 10.69
N THR A 386 -10.48 1.56 10.23
CA THR A 386 -9.19 1.00 9.82
C THR A 386 -8.30 0.75 11.02
N ASP A 387 -8.16 1.77 11.90
CA ASP A 387 -7.34 1.66 13.10
C ASP A 387 -8.19 1.84 14.35
N PRO A 388 -8.13 0.88 15.29
CA PRO A 388 -8.87 0.97 16.53
C PRO A 388 -8.29 2.08 17.42
N ARG A 389 -9.15 2.71 18.24
CA ARG A 389 -8.77 3.80 19.15
C ARG A 389 -7.64 3.45 20.14
N SER A 390 -7.38 2.17 20.36
CA SER A 390 -6.30 1.70 21.23
C SER A 390 -4.93 1.69 20.56
N GLN A 391 -4.86 1.89 19.23
CA GLN A 391 -3.64 1.86 18.42
C GLN A 391 -3.31 3.20 17.75
N ALA A 392 -4.22 4.18 17.73
CA ALA A 392 -3.93 5.52 17.22
C ALA A 392 -3.23 6.37 18.28
N TYR A 393 -2.06 6.91 17.94
CA TYR A 393 -1.25 7.73 18.86
C TYR A 393 -1.21 9.18 18.41
N PHE A 394 -0.38 9.52 17.41
CA PHE A 394 -0.26 10.88 16.92
C PHE A 394 -1.27 11.13 15.80
N ILE A 395 -2.17 12.08 16.01
CA ILE A 395 -3.05 12.62 14.98
C ILE A 395 -2.58 14.04 14.66
N VAL A 396 -2.44 14.32 13.37
CA VAL A 396 -1.91 15.60 12.88
C VAL A 396 -2.83 16.20 11.84
N THR A 397 -3.18 17.47 12.04
CA THR A 397 -3.83 18.31 11.03
C THR A 397 -2.98 19.56 10.81
N GLU A 398 -3.35 20.44 9.88
CA GLU A 398 -2.72 21.74 9.67
C GLU A 398 -2.85 22.68 10.89
N ASN A 399 -3.71 22.36 11.86
CA ASN A 399 -3.96 23.12 13.07
C ASN A 399 -3.15 22.65 14.29
N GLY A 400 -2.48 21.49 14.19
CA GLY A 400 -1.63 20.97 15.27
C GLY A 400 -1.39 19.48 15.20
N ALA A 401 -0.57 18.99 16.13
CA ALA A 401 -0.25 17.58 16.35
C ALA A 401 -0.55 17.22 17.79
N VAL A 402 -1.31 16.13 17.99
CA VAL A 402 -1.70 15.65 19.33
C VAL A 402 -1.33 14.19 19.53
N ASN A 403 -1.01 13.82 20.76
CA ASN A 403 -0.72 12.45 21.13
C ASN A 403 -1.84 11.90 22.03
N LEU A 404 -2.52 10.85 21.56
CA LEU A 404 -3.66 10.21 22.23
C LEU A 404 -3.25 9.03 23.12
N ALA A 405 -1.97 8.66 23.17
CA ALA A 405 -1.50 7.50 23.94
C ALA A 405 -1.74 7.71 25.44
N GLY A 406 -2.37 6.74 26.09
CA GLY A 406 -2.68 6.79 27.51
C GLY A 406 -3.73 7.84 27.93
N ARG A 407 -4.39 8.50 26.97
CA ARG A 407 -5.39 9.53 27.24
C ARG A 407 -6.77 8.93 27.44
N SER A 408 -7.49 9.45 28.43
CA SER A 408 -8.92 9.15 28.65
C SER A 408 -9.80 9.70 27.52
N THR A 409 -11.04 9.28 27.43
CA THR A 409 -11.98 9.75 26.39
C THR A 409 -12.18 11.26 26.39
N TRP A 410 -12.23 11.88 27.58
CA TRP A 410 -12.39 13.34 27.66
C TRP A 410 -11.11 14.09 27.24
N GLU A 411 -9.92 13.58 27.56
CA GLU A 411 -8.65 14.17 27.11
C GLU A 411 -8.51 14.03 25.59
N ARG A 412 -8.91 12.88 25.03
CA ARG A 412 -8.93 12.67 23.57
C ARG A 412 -9.85 13.66 22.86
N ALA A 413 -11.06 13.85 23.37
CA ALA A 413 -12.00 14.82 22.82
C ALA A 413 -11.42 16.24 22.85
N GLU A 414 -10.83 16.68 23.95
CA GLU A 414 -10.17 17.98 24.07
C GLU A 414 -9.03 18.13 23.04
N LEU A 415 -8.13 17.14 22.96
CA LEU A 415 -7.01 17.16 22.06
C LEU A 415 -7.45 17.18 20.59
N LEU A 416 -8.39 16.32 20.19
CA LEU A 416 -8.87 16.26 18.81
C LEU A 416 -9.66 17.51 18.41
N ILE A 417 -10.46 18.07 19.30
CA ILE A 417 -11.16 19.34 19.06
C ILE A 417 -10.15 20.48 18.87
N SER A 418 -9.04 20.50 19.62
CA SER A 418 -8.02 21.56 19.50
C SER A 418 -7.34 21.60 18.12
N ILE A 419 -7.31 20.49 17.40
CA ILE A 419 -6.73 20.40 16.04
C ILE A 419 -7.80 20.32 14.94
N ALA A 420 -9.08 20.39 15.28
CA ALA A 420 -10.18 20.48 14.33
C ALA A 420 -10.19 21.83 13.63
N HIS A 421 -10.84 21.91 12.47
CA HIS A 421 -11.07 23.18 11.78
C HIS A 421 -11.88 24.12 12.70
N PRO A 422 -11.51 25.40 12.84
CA PRO A 422 -12.15 26.33 13.78
C PRO A 422 -13.68 26.38 13.65
N ASP A 423 -14.20 26.35 12.44
CA ASP A 423 -15.65 26.40 12.17
C ASP A 423 -16.46 25.26 12.80
N PHE A 424 -15.80 24.13 13.17
CA PHE A 424 -16.47 22.95 13.72
C PHE A 424 -16.18 22.70 15.19
N GLN A 425 -15.28 23.48 15.81
CA GLN A 425 -14.90 23.22 17.21
C GLN A 425 -16.06 23.33 18.18
N GLU A 426 -16.93 24.33 18.01
CA GLU A 426 -18.09 24.52 18.87
C GLU A 426 -19.09 23.37 18.74
N GLU A 427 -19.41 22.95 17.51
CA GLU A 427 -20.26 21.78 17.23
C GLU A 427 -19.70 20.52 17.88
N LEU A 428 -18.39 20.28 17.75
CA LEU A 428 -17.73 19.13 18.35
C LEU A 428 -17.74 19.17 19.88
N ILE A 429 -17.65 20.35 20.50
CA ILE A 429 -17.79 20.52 21.96
C ILE A 429 -19.22 20.15 22.39
N PHE A 430 -20.23 20.62 21.69
CA PHE A 430 -21.63 20.25 22.01
C PHE A 430 -21.84 18.74 21.89
N ALA A 431 -21.33 18.13 20.82
CA ALA A 431 -21.42 16.68 20.64
C ALA A 431 -20.66 15.91 21.74
N ALA A 432 -19.49 16.37 22.15
CA ALA A 432 -18.73 15.77 23.25
C ALA A 432 -19.44 15.90 24.61
N GLN A 433 -20.17 17.01 24.84
CA GLN A 433 -21.02 17.19 26.03
C GLN A 433 -22.19 16.20 26.06
N ASP A 434 -22.88 16.05 24.92
CA ASP A 434 -23.99 15.10 24.78
C ASP A 434 -23.51 13.65 25.00
N GLN A 435 -22.36 13.30 24.45
CA GLN A 435 -21.69 12.00 24.63
C GLN A 435 -21.05 11.81 26.02
N LYS A 436 -21.08 12.83 26.89
CA LYS A 436 -20.52 12.82 28.25
C LYS A 436 -19.01 12.57 28.31
N ILE A 437 -18.30 12.95 27.25
CA ILE A 437 -16.83 12.91 27.16
C ILE A 437 -16.20 14.31 27.18
N TRP A 438 -16.96 15.34 27.55
CA TRP A 438 -16.47 16.71 27.73
C TRP A 438 -16.53 17.10 29.21
N ARG A 439 -15.47 17.67 29.71
CA ARG A 439 -15.42 18.19 31.08
C ARG A 439 -15.47 19.71 31.07
N ARG A 440 -16.15 20.30 32.07
CA ARG A 440 -16.25 21.76 32.23
C ARG A 440 -14.86 22.43 32.35
N SER A 441 -13.86 21.68 32.88
CA SER A 441 -12.46 22.14 33.02
C SER A 441 -11.70 22.19 31.71
N ASN A 442 -12.28 21.73 30.60
CA ASN A 442 -11.65 21.72 29.27
C ASN A 442 -11.95 23.01 28.51
N ARG A 443 -11.98 24.14 29.14
CA ARG A 443 -12.25 25.45 28.51
C ARG A 443 -11.01 26.30 28.47
#